data_ee7a65e8565558fafd7a81d89716b4d9
#
_entry.id   ee7a65e8565558fafd7a81d89716b4d9
#
_cell.length_a   1.000
_cell.length_b   1.000
_cell.length_c   1.000
_cell.angle_alpha   90.00
_cell.angle_beta   90.00
_cell.angle_gamma   90.00
#
_symmetry.space_group_name_H-M   'P 1'
#
loop_
_entity.id
_entity.type
_entity.pdbx_description
1 polymer ?
#
loop_
_entity_poly.entity_id
_entity_poly.type
_entity_poly.pdbx_seq_one_letter_code
_entity_poly.pdbx_strand_id
1 'polypeptide(L)'
;MANIYLQVDYKTGNIFQFSKTIQEGYESHINTKGTESWRKIYKKGLYAKLEGVSIRDTDFGKEISLYTKMGNGDTAYLNFPLFDQKKNLASYAESLITILPSLKVGESYRFFPYNIKGDNDKYANVGVSVVLADLSNESVIEGAAKPTRLSYSYTKNDIAVKGDIPAIVWEEDFDGSRTMNSKAKNKFLYDTLNAFIAGLSGSAPAQASTPAPTAAPKAPAPKKPAAPVEAENDDLPF
;
A
#
# COMPACT_ATOMS: atom_id res chain seq x y z
N MET A 1 -0.81 -7.66 24.03
CA MET A 1 -1.15 -7.57 22.59
C MET A 1 -0.55 -6.29 22.06
N ALA A 2 0.28 -6.38 21.04
CA ALA A 2 0.91 -5.21 20.42
C ALA A 2 0.18 -4.81 19.15
N ASN A 3 0.25 -3.51 18.82
CA ASN A 3 -0.19 -3.00 17.51
C ASN A 3 1.03 -2.93 16.59
N ILE A 4 1.01 -3.67 15.50
CA ILE A 4 2.10 -3.79 14.53
C ILE A 4 1.68 -3.12 13.23
N TYR A 5 2.49 -2.18 12.74
CA TYR A 5 2.26 -1.51 11.46
C TYR A 5 3.19 -2.12 10.41
N LEU A 6 2.58 -2.70 9.38
CA LEU A 6 3.26 -3.39 8.30
C LEU A 6 3.11 -2.60 7.00
N GLN A 7 4.16 -2.58 6.21
CA GLN A 7 4.22 -1.94 4.90
C GLN A 7 4.71 -2.92 3.86
N VAL A 8 4.42 -2.62 2.59
CA VAL A 8 4.91 -3.40 1.45
C VAL A 8 6.05 -2.64 0.77
N ASP A 9 7.15 -3.31 0.57
CA ASP A 9 8.24 -2.81 -0.27
C ASP A 9 7.86 -2.98 -1.75
N TYR A 10 7.68 -1.86 -2.45
CA TYR A 10 7.23 -1.87 -3.85
C TYR A 10 8.20 -2.51 -4.82
N LYS A 11 9.49 -2.53 -4.48
CA LYS A 11 10.53 -3.09 -5.36
C LYS A 11 10.60 -4.62 -5.25
N THR A 12 10.35 -5.13 -4.05
CA THR A 12 10.54 -6.57 -3.78
C THR A 12 9.23 -7.32 -3.55
N GLY A 13 8.13 -6.60 -3.21
CA GLY A 13 6.88 -7.23 -2.78
C GLY A 13 6.93 -7.76 -1.35
N ASN A 14 8.01 -7.56 -0.61
CA ASN A 14 8.10 -8.04 0.76
C ASN A 14 7.25 -7.19 1.72
N ILE A 15 6.60 -7.86 2.66
CA ILE A 15 6.00 -7.18 3.82
C ILE A 15 7.10 -6.96 4.85
N PHE A 16 7.14 -5.76 5.42
CA PHE A 16 8.09 -5.45 6.49
C PHE A 16 7.47 -4.59 7.60
N GLN A 17 8.02 -4.76 8.80
CA GLN A 17 7.80 -3.91 9.95
C GLN A 17 9.01 -3.00 10.10
N PHE A 18 8.75 -1.71 10.31
CA PHE A 18 9.79 -0.68 10.49
C PHE A 18 10.08 -0.46 11.97
N SER A 19 11.36 -0.25 12.31
CA SER A 19 11.80 0.23 13.61
C SER A 19 12.89 1.30 13.45
N LYS A 20 12.89 2.29 14.35
CA LYS A 20 13.96 3.30 14.45
C LYS A 20 15.16 2.80 15.25
N THR A 21 15.00 1.74 16.02
CA THR A 21 16.00 1.17 16.89
C THR A 21 16.24 -0.28 16.50
N ILE A 22 17.46 -0.77 16.78
CA ILE A 22 17.83 -2.17 16.59
C ILE A 22 16.96 -3.07 17.49
N GLN A 23 16.45 -4.15 16.91
CA GLN A 23 15.68 -5.16 17.62
C GLN A 23 16.10 -6.55 17.10
N GLU A 24 15.90 -7.57 17.92
CA GLU A 24 16.16 -8.94 17.50
C GLU A 24 15.30 -9.34 16.28
N GLY A 25 15.92 -9.94 15.27
CA GLY A 25 15.26 -10.35 14.03
C GLY A 25 15.00 -9.21 13.03
N TYR A 26 15.57 -8.01 13.27
CA TYR A 26 15.53 -6.90 12.33
C TYR A 26 16.84 -6.76 11.58
N GLU A 27 16.75 -6.48 10.27
CA GLU A 27 17.88 -6.22 9.38
C GLU A 27 18.06 -4.71 9.20
N SER A 28 19.33 -4.24 9.10
CA SER A 28 19.63 -2.85 8.78
C SER A 28 19.15 -2.49 7.37
N HIS A 29 18.60 -1.31 7.22
CA HIS A 29 18.16 -0.76 5.94
C HIS A 29 18.55 0.72 5.86
N ILE A 30 19.32 1.07 4.84
CA ILE A 30 19.68 2.46 4.55
C ILE A 30 18.76 2.97 3.45
N ASN A 31 18.02 4.04 3.73
CA ASN A 31 17.13 4.66 2.74
C ASN A 31 17.92 5.48 1.71
N THR A 32 17.24 5.98 0.68
CA THR A 32 17.85 6.80 -0.39
C THR A 32 18.46 8.12 0.11
N LYS A 33 18.14 8.56 1.32
CA LYS A 33 18.72 9.76 1.98
C LYS A 33 19.86 9.43 2.91
N GLY A 34 20.33 8.18 2.95
CA GLY A 34 21.43 7.73 3.82
C GLY A 34 21.01 7.52 5.29
N THR A 35 19.73 7.60 5.62
CA THR A 35 19.25 7.36 6.99
C THR A 35 19.11 5.87 7.23
N GLU A 36 19.75 5.37 8.28
CA GLU A 36 19.64 3.99 8.72
C GLU A 36 18.35 3.75 9.48
N SER A 37 17.76 2.59 9.24
CA SER A 37 16.55 2.11 9.89
C SER A 37 16.60 0.58 9.97
N TRP A 38 15.70 -0.01 10.72
CA TRP A 38 15.67 -1.44 10.96
C TRP A 38 14.35 -2.02 10.46
N ARG A 39 14.42 -3.18 9.75
CA ARG A 39 13.25 -3.82 9.16
C ARG A 39 13.19 -5.29 9.51
N LYS A 40 12.05 -5.74 10.02
CA LYS A 40 11.72 -7.16 10.09
C LYS A 40 10.94 -7.55 8.84
N ILE A 41 11.47 -8.50 8.06
CA ILE A 41 10.90 -8.91 6.77
C ILE A 41 10.09 -10.18 6.94
N TYR A 42 8.86 -10.17 6.44
CA TYR A 42 7.94 -11.31 6.41
C TYR A 42 8.02 -12.00 5.04
N LYS A 43 9.11 -12.75 4.80
CA LYS A 43 9.43 -13.38 3.48
C LYS A 43 8.36 -14.35 2.99
N LYS A 44 7.62 -14.99 3.89
CA LYS A 44 6.55 -15.94 3.56
C LYS A 44 5.18 -15.25 3.39
N GLY A 45 5.10 -13.93 3.51
CA GLY A 45 3.86 -13.17 3.59
C GLY A 45 3.34 -13.09 5.02
N LEU A 46 2.17 -12.47 5.19
CA LEU A 46 1.50 -12.30 6.48
C LEU A 46 0.39 -13.35 6.62
N TYR A 47 0.48 -14.19 7.65
CA TYR A 47 -0.57 -15.12 8.07
C TYR A 47 -1.39 -14.46 9.16
N ALA A 48 -2.63 -14.10 8.85
CA ALA A 48 -3.46 -13.37 9.80
C ALA A 48 -4.95 -13.54 9.50
N LYS A 49 -5.78 -13.42 10.53
CA LYS A 49 -7.22 -13.35 10.43
C LYS A 49 -7.62 -11.93 10.02
N LEU A 50 -8.43 -11.79 8.98
CA LEU A 50 -8.95 -10.50 8.56
C LEU A 50 -10.04 -10.03 9.52
N GLU A 51 -9.86 -8.89 10.15
CA GLU A 51 -10.82 -8.29 11.08
C GLU A 51 -11.52 -7.07 10.48
N GLY A 52 -10.93 -6.45 9.45
CA GLY A 52 -11.53 -5.29 8.78
C GLY A 52 -10.65 -4.68 7.71
N VAL A 53 -11.23 -3.72 6.99
CA VAL A 53 -10.56 -2.94 5.95
C VAL A 53 -10.98 -1.48 6.10
N SER A 54 -10.05 -0.55 5.94
CA SER A 54 -10.33 0.88 5.96
C SER A 54 -9.45 1.63 4.96
N ILE A 55 -9.87 2.84 4.61
CA ILE A 55 -9.02 3.82 3.94
C ILE A 55 -8.51 4.79 5.00
N ARG A 56 -7.21 5.04 5.00
CA ARG A 56 -6.56 5.97 5.92
C ARG A 56 -5.91 7.09 5.12
N ASP A 57 -6.03 8.31 5.63
CA ASP A 57 -5.26 9.45 5.16
C ASP A 57 -3.93 9.48 5.92
N THR A 58 -2.83 9.62 5.19
CA THR A 58 -1.47 9.74 5.73
C THR A 58 -0.77 10.95 5.13
N ASP A 59 0.36 11.35 5.68
CA ASP A 59 1.18 12.44 5.13
C ASP A 59 1.67 12.13 3.69
N PHE A 60 1.65 10.85 3.29
CA PHE A 60 2.09 10.38 1.98
C PHE A 60 0.93 10.08 1.02
N GLY A 61 -0.32 10.33 1.43
CA GLY A 61 -1.52 10.08 0.65
C GLY A 61 -2.45 9.05 1.29
N LYS A 62 -3.40 8.56 0.51
CA LYS A 62 -4.38 7.57 0.98
C LYS A 62 -3.80 6.15 0.91
N GLU A 63 -4.10 5.36 1.94
CA GLU A 63 -3.72 3.95 2.03
C GLU A 63 -4.93 3.07 2.30
N ILE A 64 -4.95 1.86 1.72
CA ILE A 64 -5.81 0.77 2.20
C ILE A 64 -5.11 0.13 3.38
N SER A 65 -5.78 0.05 4.51
CA SER A 65 -5.30 -0.62 5.71
C SER A 65 -6.13 -1.86 5.99
N LEU A 66 -5.51 -3.04 5.93
CA LEU A 66 -6.10 -4.28 6.40
C LEU A 66 -5.86 -4.38 7.91
N TYR A 67 -6.93 -4.41 8.67
CA TYR A 67 -6.90 -4.71 10.10
C TYR A 67 -6.94 -6.22 10.28
N THR A 68 -5.90 -6.77 10.89
CA THR A 68 -5.73 -8.22 10.98
C THR A 68 -5.26 -8.65 12.36
N LYS A 69 -5.52 -9.93 12.73
CA LYS A 69 -5.06 -10.55 13.96
C LYS A 69 -4.15 -11.72 13.64
N MET A 70 -2.92 -11.66 14.12
CA MET A 70 -1.90 -12.71 13.92
C MET A 70 -2.13 -13.92 14.85
N GLY A 71 -1.51 -15.06 14.55
CA GLY A 71 -1.63 -16.28 15.34
C GLY A 71 -1.18 -16.14 16.79
N ASN A 72 -0.23 -15.24 17.09
CA ASN A 72 0.22 -14.90 18.45
C ASN A 72 -0.73 -13.96 19.20
N GLY A 73 -1.85 -13.56 18.60
CA GLY A 73 -2.84 -12.66 19.16
C GLY A 73 -2.53 -11.17 18.98
N ASP A 74 -1.41 -10.79 18.37
CA ASP A 74 -1.10 -9.39 18.05
C ASP A 74 -1.96 -8.87 16.91
N THR A 75 -2.24 -7.57 16.97
CA THR A 75 -2.96 -6.86 15.93
C THR A 75 -1.97 -6.31 14.91
N ALA A 76 -2.16 -6.61 13.62
CA ALA A 76 -1.35 -6.07 12.55
C ALA A 76 -2.19 -5.24 11.57
N TYR A 77 -1.65 -4.09 11.19
CA TYR A 77 -2.19 -3.21 10.14
C TYR A 77 -1.31 -3.34 8.91
N LEU A 78 -1.80 -4.04 7.89
CA LEU A 78 -1.07 -4.18 6.63
C LEU A 78 -1.54 -3.09 5.66
N ASN A 79 -0.63 -2.18 5.34
CA ASN A 79 -0.93 -0.96 4.60
C ASN A 79 -0.42 -1.03 3.15
N PHE A 80 -1.29 -0.61 2.22
CA PHE A 80 -1.01 -0.48 0.80
C PHE A 80 -1.36 0.94 0.35
N PRO A 81 -0.44 1.74 -0.21
CA PRO A 81 -0.82 2.98 -0.85
C PRO A 81 -1.90 2.76 -1.89
N LEU A 82 -2.94 3.61 -1.82
CA LEU A 82 -4.09 3.51 -2.70
C LEU A 82 -3.77 4.07 -4.08
N PHE A 83 -2.94 5.12 -4.16
CA PHE A 83 -2.60 5.78 -5.41
C PHE A 83 -1.09 5.81 -5.64
N ASP A 84 -0.69 5.76 -6.90
CA ASP A 84 0.68 6.01 -7.34
C ASP A 84 0.97 7.54 -7.44
N GLN A 85 2.21 7.89 -7.82
CA GLN A 85 2.62 9.29 -8.00
C GLN A 85 1.84 10.02 -9.11
N LYS A 86 1.24 9.29 -10.06
CA LYS A 86 0.41 9.82 -11.15
C LYS A 86 -1.08 9.89 -10.78
N LYS A 87 -1.42 9.61 -9.53
CA LYS A 87 -2.81 9.55 -9.00
C LYS A 87 -3.67 8.44 -9.64
N ASN A 88 -3.05 7.42 -10.24
CA ASN A 88 -3.75 6.19 -10.60
C ASN A 88 -3.76 5.24 -9.40
N LEU A 89 -4.66 4.25 -9.42
CA LEU A 89 -4.60 3.18 -8.42
C LEU A 89 -3.24 2.47 -8.49
N ALA A 90 -2.59 2.32 -7.34
CA ALA A 90 -1.33 1.59 -7.25
C ALA A 90 -1.57 0.10 -7.54
N SER A 91 -0.62 -0.58 -8.20
CA SER A 91 -0.80 -1.96 -8.65
C SER A 91 -1.14 -2.94 -7.52
N TYR A 92 -0.55 -2.78 -6.33
CA TYR A 92 -0.91 -3.61 -5.18
C TYR A 92 -2.34 -3.34 -4.69
N ALA A 93 -2.75 -2.07 -4.63
CA ALA A 93 -4.11 -1.69 -4.26
C ALA A 93 -5.12 -2.21 -5.29
N GLU A 94 -4.87 -2.02 -6.58
CA GLU A 94 -5.69 -2.56 -7.66
C GLU A 94 -5.85 -4.08 -7.52
N SER A 95 -4.74 -4.81 -7.37
CA SER A 95 -4.75 -6.26 -7.19
C SER A 95 -5.53 -6.70 -5.96
N LEU A 96 -5.37 -5.99 -4.83
CA LEU A 96 -6.10 -6.28 -3.59
C LEU A 96 -7.60 -6.03 -3.75
N ILE A 97 -7.99 -4.88 -4.31
CA ILE A 97 -9.40 -4.52 -4.49
C ILE A 97 -10.16 -5.56 -5.32
N THR A 98 -9.50 -6.16 -6.32
CA THR A 98 -10.14 -7.22 -7.13
C THR A 98 -10.50 -8.47 -6.34
N ILE A 99 -9.86 -8.72 -5.19
CA ILE A 99 -10.10 -9.90 -4.35
C ILE A 99 -11.05 -9.59 -3.19
N LEU A 100 -11.04 -8.34 -2.67
CA LEU A 100 -11.78 -7.96 -1.47
C LEU A 100 -13.23 -8.46 -1.43
N PRO A 101 -14.03 -8.37 -2.51
CA PRO A 101 -15.43 -8.81 -2.49
C PRO A 101 -15.63 -10.29 -2.13
N SER A 102 -14.61 -11.12 -2.32
CA SER A 102 -14.64 -12.55 -2.01
C SER A 102 -14.06 -12.90 -0.64
N LEU A 103 -13.45 -11.93 0.06
CA LEU A 103 -12.92 -12.15 1.40
C LEU A 103 -14.01 -12.00 2.45
N LYS A 104 -13.89 -12.77 3.52
CA LYS A 104 -14.78 -12.71 4.67
C LYS A 104 -14.02 -12.27 5.90
N VAL A 105 -14.56 -11.28 6.59
CA VAL A 105 -14.07 -10.89 7.92
C VAL A 105 -14.27 -12.06 8.88
N GLY A 106 -13.28 -12.30 9.72
CA GLY A 106 -13.26 -13.44 10.62
C GLY A 106 -12.55 -14.67 10.07
N GLU A 107 -12.29 -14.75 8.77
CA GLU A 107 -11.51 -15.83 8.17
C GLU A 107 -10.00 -15.53 8.17
N SER A 108 -9.20 -16.57 8.18
CA SER A 108 -7.73 -16.50 8.20
C SER A 108 -7.15 -16.67 6.82
N TYR A 109 -6.24 -15.77 6.48
CA TYR A 109 -5.62 -15.70 5.16
C TYR A 109 -4.11 -15.57 5.28
N ARG A 110 -3.41 -16.02 4.22
CA ARG A 110 -2.06 -15.59 3.91
C ARG A 110 -2.14 -14.45 2.89
N PHE A 111 -1.66 -13.28 3.26
CA PHE A 111 -1.47 -12.13 2.36
C PHE A 111 -0.03 -12.13 1.86
N PHE A 112 0.15 -12.25 0.56
CA PHE A 112 1.47 -12.33 -0.05
C PHE A 112 1.56 -11.34 -1.24
N PRO A 113 2.00 -10.11 -1.01
CA PRO A 113 2.36 -9.20 -2.08
C PRO A 113 3.53 -9.76 -2.86
N TYR A 114 3.57 -9.54 -4.15
CA TYR A 114 4.65 -9.99 -5.02
C TYR A 114 4.98 -8.94 -6.08
N ASN A 115 6.25 -8.92 -6.46
CA ASN A 115 6.78 -8.15 -7.59
C ASN A 115 7.74 -9.06 -8.33
N ILE A 116 7.27 -9.71 -9.38
CA ILE A 116 8.01 -10.74 -10.12
C ILE A 116 8.22 -10.24 -11.54
N LYS A 117 9.47 -10.17 -11.96
CA LYS A 117 9.85 -9.88 -13.34
C LYS A 117 10.55 -11.10 -13.91
N GLY A 118 9.96 -11.70 -14.93
CA GLY A 118 10.62 -12.75 -15.71
C GLY A 118 11.75 -12.18 -16.58
N ASP A 119 12.70 -13.01 -16.96
CA ASP A 119 13.89 -12.60 -17.74
C ASP A 119 13.54 -11.93 -19.07
N ASN A 120 12.43 -12.35 -19.69
CA ASN A 120 11.95 -11.81 -20.97
C ASN A 120 10.80 -10.79 -20.81
N ASP A 121 10.41 -10.46 -19.58
CA ASP A 121 9.28 -9.56 -19.35
C ASP A 121 9.71 -8.09 -19.45
N LYS A 122 8.98 -7.31 -20.24
CA LYS A 122 9.17 -5.86 -20.31
C LYS A 122 8.80 -5.18 -18.99
N TYR A 123 7.77 -5.70 -18.31
CA TYR A 123 7.23 -5.16 -17.06
C TYR A 123 7.15 -6.25 -15.98
N ALA A 124 7.31 -5.85 -14.73
CA ALA A 124 7.11 -6.74 -13.61
C ALA A 124 5.62 -7.06 -13.42
N ASN A 125 5.32 -8.29 -13.05
CA ASN A 125 4.00 -8.71 -12.58
C ASN A 125 3.90 -8.37 -11.09
N VAL A 126 3.07 -7.39 -10.77
CA VAL A 126 2.91 -6.83 -9.41
C VAL A 126 1.51 -7.08 -8.91
N GLY A 127 1.38 -7.60 -7.69
CA GLY A 127 0.05 -7.86 -7.12
C GLY A 127 0.09 -8.40 -5.70
N VAL A 128 -1.08 -8.82 -5.22
CA VAL A 128 -1.27 -9.46 -3.92
C VAL A 128 -1.93 -10.81 -4.12
N SER A 129 -1.29 -11.88 -3.68
CA SER A 129 -1.91 -13.20 -3.57
C SER A 129 -2.56 -13.33 -2.20
N VAL A 130 -3.82 -13.77 -2.17
CA VAL A 130 -4.54 -14.06 -0.92
C VAL A 130 -5.07 -15.47 -1.01
N VAL A 131 -4.79 -16.27 0.01
CA VAL A 131 -5.24 -17.68 0.10
C VAL A 131 -5.65 -17.97 1.54
N LEU A 132 -6.57 -18.90 1.74
CA LEU A 132 -6.96 -19.37 3.07
C LEU A 132 -5.76 -20.01 3.79
N ALA A 133 -5.64 -19.75 5.08
CA ALA A 133 -4.50 -20.15 5.87
C ALA A 133 -4.88 -20.70 7.25
N ASP A 134 -4.05 -21.59 7.75
CA ASP A 134 -4.04 -22.03 9.14
C ASP A 134 -3.02 -21.20 9.92
N LEU A 135 -3.50 -20.44 10.90
CA LEU A 135 -2.64 -19.55 11.70
C LEU A 135 -1.80 -20.31 12.73
N SER A 136 -2.23 -21.52 13.14
CA SER A 136 -1.51 -22.31 14.15
C SER A 136 -0.18 -22.84 13.62
N ASN A 137 -0.13 -23.11 12.32
CA ASN A 137 1.04 -23.65 11.63
C ASN A 137 1.69 -22.67 10.65
N GLU A 138 1.13 -21.46 10.51
CA GLU A 138 1.52 -20.50 9.47
C GLU A 138 1.62 -21.14 8.08
N SER A 139 0.60 -21.91 7.71
CA SER A 139 0.55 -22.68 6.46
C SER A 139 -0.68 -22.33 5.63
N VAL A 140 -0.59 -22.57 4.33
CA VAL A 140 -1.73 -22.48 3.41
C VAL A 140 -2.55 -23.75 3.55
N ILE A 141 -3.88 -23.63 3.60
CA ILE A 141 -4.78 -24.78 3.61
C ILE A 141 -4.80 -25.38 2.20
N GLU A 142 -4.22 -26.58 2.05
CA GLU A 142 -4.18 -27.27 0.77
C GLU A 142 -5.59 -27.65 0.29
N GLY A 143 -5.82 -27.50 -1.01
CA GLY A 143 -7.14 -27.82 -1.61
C GLY A 143 -8.25 -26.80 -1.31
N ALA A 144 -8.00 -25.81 -0.47
CA ALA A 144 -9.00 -24.75 -0.23
C ALA A 144 -9.26 -23.93 -1.50
N ALA A 145 -10.52 -23.57 -1.72
CA ALA A 145 -10.88 -22.69 -2.81
C ALA A 145 -10.17 -21.33 -2.66
N LYS A 146 -9.50 -20.88 -3.72
CA LYS A 146 -8.87 -19.56 -3.72
C LYS A 146 -9.97 -18.47 -3.77
N PRO A 147 -9.78 -17.36 -3.06
CA PRO A 147 -10.66 -16.21 -3.20
C PRO A 147 -10.78 -15.78 -4.67
N THR A 148 -12.01 -15.55 -5.12
CA THR A 148 -12.28 -15.18 -6.50
C THR A 148 -11.88 -13.73 -6.75
N ARG A 149 -11.25 -13.46 -7.90
CA ARG A 149 -10.95 -12.10 -8.34
C ARG A 149 -12.02 -11.60 -9.29
N LEU A 150 -12.30 -10.30 -9.23
CA LEU A 150 -13.03 -9.62 -10.27
C LEU A 150 -12.25 -9.73 -11.59
N SER A 151 -12.96 -10.05 -12.67
CA SER A 151 -12.38 -10.21 -14.00
C SER A 151 -12.31 -8.89 -14.74
N TYR A 152 -11.27 -8.70 -15.56
CA TYR A 152 -11.12 -7.53 -16.41
C TYR A 152 -11.85 -7.70 -17.74
N SER A 153 -12.52 -6.64 -18.20
CA SER A 153 -12.95 -6.54 -19.59
C SER A 153 -11.75 -6.17 -20.47
N TYR A 154 -11.65 -6.78 -21.64
CA TYR A 154 -10.57 -6.50 -22.60
C TYR A 154 -11.00 -6.86 -24.02
N THR A 155 -10.26 -6.41 -25.02
CA THR A 155 -10.44 -6.81 -26.41
C THR A 155 -9.27 -7.71 -26.81
N LYS A 156 -9.59 -8.88 -27.41
CA LYS A 156 -8.61 -9.82 -27.94
C LYS A 156 -9.03 -10.22 -29.35
N ASN A 157 -8.15 -10.00 -30.35
CA ASN A 157 -8.41 -10.27 -31.76
C ASN A 157 -9.77 -9.66 -32.23
N ASP A 158 -9.98 -8.39 -31.91
CA ASP A 158 -11.21 -7.61 -32.19
C ASP A 158 -12.48 -8.14 -31.53
N ILE A 159 -12.39 -9.13 -30.67
CA ILE A 159 -13.49 -9.65 -29.87
C ILE A 159 -13.46 -9.03 -28.49
N ALA A 160 -14.55 -8.32 -28.13
CA ALA A 160 -14.70 -7.79 -26.76
C ALA A 160 -15.03 -8.93 -25.78
N VAL A 161 -14.19 -9.10 -24.78
CA VAL A 161 -14.43 -9.98 -23.64
C VAL A 161 -14.92 -9.13 -22.47
N LYS A 162 -16.15 -9.36 -22.03
CA LYS A 162 -16.77 -8.64 -20.93
C LYS A 162 -16.41 -9.31 -19.61
N GLY A 163 -15.80 -8.54 -18.70
CA GLY A 163 -15.57 -8.88 -17.31
C GLY A 163 -16.33 -7.94 -16.38
N ASP A 164 -16.06 -8.03 -15.08
CA ASP A 164 -16.65 -7.18 -14.05
C ASP A 164 -16.09 -5.75 -14.11
N ILE A 165 -14.81 -5.64 -14.38
CA ILE A 165 -14.05 -4.38 -14.37
C ILE A 165 -14.07 -3.77 -15.78
N PRO A 166 -14.43 -2.49 -15.94
CA PRO A 166 -14.41 -1.81 -17.23
C PRO A 166 -13.05 -1.91 -17.93
N ALA A 167 -13.09 -2.08 -19.25
CA ALA A 167 -11.88 -2.08 -20.07
C ALA A 167 -11.19 -0.72 -20.04
N ILE A 168 -9.86 -0.75 -20.18
CA ILE A 168 -9.07 0.45 -20.45
C ILE A 168 -9.35 0.88 -21.88
N VAL A 169 -9.66 2.18 -22.06
CA VAL A 169 -9.89 2.76 -23.40
C VAL A 169 -8.59 3.46 -23.85
N TRP A 170 -8.20 3.21 -25.10
CA TRP A 170 -7.12 3.96 -25.74
C TRP A 170 -7.73 5.11 -26.52
N GLU A 171 -7.36 6.32 -26.19
CA GLU A 171 -7.75 7.54 -26.89
C GLU A 171 -6.61 7.92 -27.83
N GLU A 172 -6.92 8.22 -29.08
CA GLU A 172 -5.95 8.67 -30.07
C GLU A 172 -6.06 10.19 -30.19
N ASP A 173 -4.97 10.88 -29.93
CA ASP A 173 -4.85 12.32 -30.05
C ASP A 173 -4.72 12.69 -31.54
N PHE A 174 -4.95 13.99 -31.88
CA PHE A 174 -4.94 14.48 -33.26
C PHE A 174 -3.57 14.31 -33.96
N ASP A 175 -2.49 14.13 -33.20
CA ASP A 175 -1.13 13.86 -33.70
C ASP A 175 -0.84 12.35 -33.90
N GLY A 176 -1.85 11.50 -33.70
CA GLY A 176 -1.73 10.04 -33.80
C GLY A 176 -1.12 9.38 -32.55
N SER A 177 -0.80 10.15 -31.51
CA SER A 177 -0.38 9.58 -30.23
C SER A 177 -1.55 8.90 -29.52
N ARG A 178 -1.26 7.81 -28.77
CA ARG A 178 -2.28 7.09 -28.02
C ARG A 178 -2.09 7.25 -26.53
N THR A 179 -3.12 7.73 -25.87
CA THR A 179 -3.18 7.89 -24.41
C THR A 179 -4.10 6.85 -23.79
N MET A 180 -3.67 6.26 -22.68
CA MET A 180 -4.42 5.25 -21.96
C MET A 180 -5.41 5.94 -20.99
N ASN A 181 -6.71 5.78 -21.22
CA ASN A 181 -7.74 6.24 -20.30
C ASN A 181 -8.21 5.10 -19.38
N SER A 182 -7.79 5.16 -18.12
CA SER A 182 -8.16 4.21 -17.08
C SER A 182 -9.22 4.74 -16.10
N LYS A 183 -9.82 5.90 -16.37
CA LYS A 183 -10.75 6.57 -15.43
C LYS A 183 -11.94 5.69 -15.03
N ALA A 184 -12.59 5.04 -15.99
CA ALA A 184 -13.73 4.16 -15.73
C ALA A 184 -13.33 2.95 -14.86
N LYS A 185 -12.20 2.31 -15.18
CA LYS A 185 -11.61 1.23 -14.39
C LYS A 185 -11.31 1.67 -12.96
N ASN A 186 -10.59 2.78 -12.81
CA ASN A 186 -10.17 3.28 -11.50
C ASN A 186 -11.38 3.68 -10.64
N LYS A 187 -12.39 4.32 -11.25
CA LYS A 187 -13.64 4.66 -10.56
C LYS A 187 -14.37 3.40 -10.08
N PHE A 188 -14.55 2.41 -10.93
CA PHE A 188 -15.22 1.14 -10.58
C PHE A 188 -14.51 0.46 -9.40
N LEU A 189 -13.19 0.35 -9.44
CA LEU A 189 -12.42 -0.28 -8.37
C LEU A 189 -12.50 0.51 -7.06
N TYR A 190 -12.44 1.84 -7.13
CA TYR A 190 -12.59 2.69 -5.95
C TYR A 190 -14.00 2.57 -5.34
N ASP A 191 -15.04 2.54 -6.16
CA ASP A 191 -16.43 2.34 -5.71
C ASP A 191 -16.59 0.94 -5.08
N THR A 192 -15.97 -0.10 -5.66
CA THR A 192 -15.93 -1.47 -5.12
C THR A 192 -15.30 -1.50 -3.73
N LEU A 193 -14.16 -0.82 -3.54
CA LEU A 193 -13.50 -0.72 -2.24
C LEU A 193 -14.40 -0.04 -1.20
N ASN A 194 -15.03 1.08 -1.58
CA ASN A 194 -15.93 1.79 -0.68
C ASN A 194 -17.17 0.96 -0.31
N ALA A 195 -17.76 0.25 -1.28
CA ALA A 195 -18.89 -0.63 -1.06
C ALA A 195 -18.52 -1.79 -0.10
N PHE A 196 -17.35 -2.38 -0.26
CA PHE A 196 -16.84 -3.41 0.64
C PHE A 196 -16.69 -2.87 2.07
N ILE A 197 -16.03 -1.72 2.25
CA ILE A 197 -15.85 -1.08 3.56
C ILE A 197 -17.20 -0.74 4.20
N ALA A 198 -18.14 -0.18 3.44
CA ALA A 198 -19.48 0.14 3.94
C ALA A 198 -20.24 -1.11 4.41
N GLY A 199 -20.10 -2.23 3.67
CA GLY A 199 -20.66 -3.53 4.06
C GLY A 199 -20.11 -4.06 5.40
N LEU A 200 -18.82 -3.77 5.70
CA LEU A 200 -18.22 -4.12 6.99
C LEU A 200 -18.74 -3.26 8.15
N SER A 201 -19.02 -1.98 7.90
CA SER A 201 -19.46 -1.03 8.92
C SER A 201 -20.85 -1.38 9.49
N GLY A 202 -21.68 -2.12 8.75
CA GLY A 202 -22.94 -2.67 9.25
C GLY A 202 -22.78 -3.85 10.21
N SER A 203 -21.57 -4.39 10.36
CA SER A 203 -21.27 -5.61 11.15
C SER A 203 -20.24 -5.37 12.27
N ALA A 204 -19.63 -4.19 12.38
CA ALA A 204 -18.53 -3.92 13.30
C ALA A 204 -18.97 -3.04 14.48
N PRO A 205 -18.53 -3.32 15.75
CA PRO A 205 -18.60 -2.35 16.80
C PRO A 205 -17.76 -1.12 16.43
N ALA A 206 -18.30 0.07 16.69
CA ALA A 206 -17.68 1.36 16.41
C ALA A 206 -16.21 1.38 16.86
N GLN A 207 -15.29 1.47 15.92
CA GLN A 207 -13.86 1.63 16.22
C GLN A 207 -13.64 3.00 16.85
N ALA A 208 -13.16 3.01 18.08
CA ALA A 208 -12.64 4.21 18.70
C ALA A 208 -11.56 4.81 17.79
N SER A 209 -11.79 6.02 17.34
CA SER A 209 -10.79 6.82 16.62
C SER A 209 -9.57 6.98 17.53
N THR A 210 -8.49 6.26 17.20
CA THR A 210 -7.21 6.46 17.88
C THR A 210 -6.72 7.85 17.50
N PRO A 211 -6.44 8.75 18.48
CA PRO A 211 -5.92 10.05 18.16
C PRO A 211 -4.60 9.92 17.43
N ALA A 212 -4.44 10.70 16.34
CA ALA A 212 -3.18 10.83 15.63
C ALA A 212 -2.06 11.14 16.65
N PRO A 213 -0.85 10.58 16.50
CA PRO A 213 0.23 10.93 17.40
C PRO A 213 0.45 12.44 17.32
N THR A 214 0.25 13.10 18.45
CA THR A 214 0.47 14.54 18.61
C THR A 214 1.87 14.85 18.15
N ALA A 215 2.01 15.71 17.13
CA ALA A 215 3.29 16.17 16.65
C ALA A 215 4.08 16.75 17.84
N ALA A 216 5.30 16.24 18.05
CA ALA A 216 6.21 16.80 19.04
C ALA A 216 6.39 18.30 18.78
N PRO A 217 6.49 19.14 19.84
CA PRO A 217 6.66 20.58 19.67
C PRO A 217 7.89 20.85 18.80
N LYS A 218 7.71 21.62 17.72
CA LYS A 218 8.80 22.13 16.90
C LYS A 218 9.78 22.88 17.81
N ALA A 219 11.01 22.42 17.88
CA ALA A 219 12.10 23.18 18.49
C ALA A 219 12.20 24.56 17.81
N PRO A 220 12.47 25.65 18.57
CA PRO A 220 12.60 26.97 17.99
C PRO A 220 13.77 26.98 16.99
N ALA A 221 13.52 27.58 15.83
CA ALA A 221 14.54 27.74 14.79
C ALA A 221 15.75 28.48 15.34
N PRO A 222 16.99 28.09 14.99
CA PRO A 222 18.18 28.82 15.39
C PRO A 222 18.13 30.21 14.76
N LYS A 223 18.32 31.26 15.58
CA LYS A 223 18.44 32.65 15.14
C LYS A 223 19.62 32.76 14.18
N LYS A 224 19.34 33.28 12.99
CA LYS A 224 20.33 33.64 11.96
C LYS A 224 21.37 34.60 12.59
N PRO A 225 22.68 34.37 12.45
CA PRO A 225 23.67 35.33 12.88
C PRO A 225 23.51 36.66 12.14
N ALA A 226 23.57 37.75 12.87
CA ALA A 226 23.57 39.09 12.29
C ALA A 226 24.78 39.27 11.36
N ALA A 227 24.55 39.86 10.20
CA ALA A 227 25.58 40.22 9.25
C ALA A 227 26.54 41.24 9.88
N PRO A 228 27.85 41.19 9.56
CA PRO A 228 28.78 42.21 10.00
C PRO A 228 28.43 43.56 9.36
N VAL A 229 28.47 44.59 10.18
CA VAL A 229 28.37 45.97 9.75
C VAL A 229 29.62 46.28 8.95
N GLU A 230 29.52 46.59 7.66
CA GLU A 230 30.56 47.17 6.86
C GLU A 230 30.85 48.59 7.38
N ALA A 231 32.10 48.81 7.81
CA ALA A 231 32.61 50.13 8.09
C ALA A 231 32.83 50.87 6.78
N GLU A 232 32.17 52.04 6.65
CA GLU A 232 32.48 53.04 5.64
C GLU A 232 33.95 53.44 5.79
N ASN A 233 34.76 53.24 4.77
CA ASN A 233 36.00 53.97 4.57
C ASN A 233 35.78 54.94 3.38
N ASP A 234 35.52 56.21 3.75
CA ASP A 234 35.84 57.38 2.94
C ASP A 234 37.34 57.42 2.78
N ASP A 235 37.81 57.38 1.57
CA ASP A 235 38.93 58.22 1.10
C ASP A 235 39.18 57.97 -0.40
N LEU A 236 38.86 58.95 -1.20
CA LEU A 236 39.40 59.30 -2.50
C LEU A 236 40.71 60.13 -2.23
N PRO A 237 41.68 60.40 -3.16
CA PRO A 237 41.57 60.30 -4.62
C PRO A 237 42.84 59.74 -5.32
N PHE A 238 42.76 59.32 -6.54
CA PHE A 238 43.49 59.74 -7.77
C PHE A 238 43.15 58.77 -8.91
#